data_26454bba751956f7876259447c663083
#
_entry.id   26454bba751956f7876259447c663083
#
_cell.length_a   1.000
_cell.length_b   1.000
_cell.length_c   1.000
_cell.angle_alpha   90.00
_cell.angle_beta   90.00
_cell.angle_gamma   90.00
#
_symmetry.space_group_name_H-M   'P 1'
#
loop_
_entity.id
_entity.type
_entity.pdbx_description
1 polymer ?
#
loop_
_entity_poly.entity_id
_entity_poly.type
_entity_poly.pdbx_seq_one_letter_code
_entity_poly.pdbx_strand_id
1 'polypeptide(L)'
;MNSLMKKLPIIFLFLFFSFESKARDTSRFSVGVGIFNYMEDGTEPHKDQSNMVNLEIHSGKKMFNLIKPFVGFLGTDANAYYAYGGFGIDGYYGKKKNIVMTPSVACGFYKDGSEIKAGNPLEFYIGIDIFYRFRNNARVGVGIFHISNADSGYRNPGSETLVLKYQIPFGK
;
A
#
# COMPACT_ATOMS: atom_id res chain seq x y z
N MET A 1 23.17 14.91 20.11
CA MET A 1 23.20 15.13 18.65
C MET A 1 21.76 15.13 18.17
N ASN A 2 21.38 16.16 17.51
CA ASN A 2 20.09 16.84 17.42
C ASN A 2 18.83 16.05 17.02
N SER A 3 17.80 16.18 17.88
CA SER A 3 16.42 15.71 17.71
C SER A 3 15.60 16.53 16.67
N LEU A 4 16.24 17.20 15.72
CA LEU A 4 15.59 18.16 14.81
C LEU A 4 15.12 17.57 13.47
N MET A 5 15.37 16.29 13.20
CA MET A 5 14.96 15.64 11.94
C MET A 5 13.61 14.88 12.00
N LYS A 6 12.92 14.89 13.15
CA LYS A 6 11.64 14.15 13.32
C LYS A 6 10.38 14.94 13.00
N LYS A 7 10.49 16.15 12.42
CA LYS A 7 9.30 16.95 12.05
C LYS A 7 9.43 17.51 10.64
N LEU A 8 9.52 16.62 9.64
CA LEU A 8 9.27 17.05 8.27
C LEU A 8 7.76 16.93 8.02
N PRO A 9 7.06 18.04 7.75
CA PRO A 9 5.61 17.98 7.59
C PRO A 9 5.25 17.26 6.30
N ILE A 10 4.43 16.23 6.40
CA ILE A 10 3.74 15.47 5.33
C ILE A 10 2.81 16.38 4.46
N ILE A 11 2.92 17.69 4.56
CA ILE A 11 1.99 18.69 3.99
C ILE A 11 2.24 18.97 2.49
N PHE A 12 3.29 18.45 1.85
CA PHE A 12 3.66 18.90 0.50
C PHE A 12 3.18 18.03 -0.69
N LEU A 13 2.41 16.97 -0.46
CA LEU A 13 2.02 16.05 -1.54
C LEU A 13 0.63 16.31 -2.17
N PHE A 14 -0.10 17.34 -1.73
CA PHE A 14 -1.49 17.54 -2.16
C PHE A 14 -1.69 18.48 -3.38
N LEU A 15 -0.63 19.04 -3.98
CA LEU A 15 -0.79 20.18 -4.90
C LEU A 15 -0.78 19.91 -6.41
N PHE A 16 -0.76 18.64 -6.87
CA PHE A 16 -0.71 18.34 -8.31
C PHE A 16 -1.74 17.31 -8.82
N PHE A 17 -2.88 17.20 -8.20
CA PHE A 17 -3.93 16.32 -8.72
C PHE A 17 -4.88 17.08 -9.66
N SER A 18 -4.66 16.96 -10.96
CA SER A 18 -5.68 17.30 -11.95
C SER A 18 -6.79 16.25 -11.91
N PHE A 19 -7.87 16.53 -11.20
CA PHE A 19 -9.03 15.64 -11.10
C PHE A 19 -9.94 15.80 -12.32
N GLU A 20 -9.65 15.12 -13.41
CA GLU A 20 -10.62 14.85 -14.46
C GLU A 20 -10.83 13.34 -14.57
N SER A 21 -11.87 12.81 -14.01
CA SER A 21 -12.26 11.43 -14.22
C SER A 21 -13.75 11.29 -14.51
N LYS A 22 -14.10 11.42 -15.80
CA LYS A 22 -15.39 10.91 -16.35
C LYS A 22 -15.31 9.46 -16.84
N ALA A 23 -14.17 8.78 -16.72
CA ALA A 23 -14.08 7.37 -17.02
C ALA A 23 -14.74 6.57 -15.89
N ARG A 24 -15.70 5.70 -16.24
CA ARG A 24 -16.24 4.70 -15.29
C ARG A 24 -15.06 3.89 -14.77
N ASP A 25 -14.66 4.12 -13.53
CA ASP A 25 -13.68 3.30 -12.87
C ASP A 25 -14.29 1.94 -12.58
N THR A 26 -13.65 0.90 -13.09
CA THR A 26 -14.03 -0.49 -12.80
C THR A 26 -13.43 -0.93 -11.48
N SER A 27 -14.12 -1.81 -10.78
CA SER A 27 -13.53 -2.56 -9.67
C SER A 27 -12.33 -3.37 -10.15
N ARG A 28 -11.37 -3.65 -9.28
CA ARG A 28 -10.15 -4.38 -9.63
C ARG A 28 -9.80 -5.41 -8.57
N PHE A 29 -9.41 -6.57 -9.05
CA PHE A 29 -8.68 -7.56 -8.28
C PHE A 29 -7.20 -7.34 -8.52
N SER A 30 -6.41 -7.27 -7.45
CA SER A 30 -4.97 -7.06 -7.48
C SER A 30 -4.26 -8.28 -6.91
N VAL A 31 -3.24 -8.75 -7.61
CA VAL A 31 -2.30 -9.76 -7.13
C VAL A 31 -0.92 -9.12 -7.10
N GLY A 32 -0.21 -9.28 -6.02
CA GLY A 32 1.15 -8.77 -5.86
C GLY A 32 2.10 -9.82 -5.30
N VAL A 33 3.36 -9.70 -5.66
CA VAL A 33 4.48 -10.43 -5.06
C VAL A 33 5.57 -9.44 -4.72
N GLY A 34 6.28 -9.66 -3.63
CA GLY A 34 7.25 -8.67 -3.19
C GLY A 34 8.10 -9.11 -2.02
N ILE A 35 8.81 -8.15 -1.46
CA ILE A 35 9.68 -8.32 -0.30
C ILE A 35 9.10 -7.48 0.83
N PHE A 36 8.68 -8.16 1.88
CA PHE A 36 8.26 -7.57 3.13
C PHE A 36 9.49 -7.20 3.94
N ASN A 37 9.47 -6.03 4.57
CA ASN A 37 10.56 -5.53 5.37
C ASN A 37 11.87 -5.31 4.59
N TYR A 38 11.77 -4.82 3.34
CA TYR A 38 12.87 -4.80 2.37
C TYR A 38 14.04 -3.87 2.74
N MET A 39 13.85 -2.91 3.65
CA MET A 39 14.91 -1.99 4.10
C MET A 39 15.79 -2.58 5.21
N GLU A 40 15.46 -3.76 5.71
CA GLU A 40 16.22 -4.39 6.77
C GLU A 40 17.38 -5.19 6.24
N ASP A 41 18.51 -5.08 6.92
CA ASP A 41 19.75 -5.78 6.57
C ASP A 41 20.04 -7.00 7.47
N GLY A 42 19.07 -7.37 8.34
CA GLY A 42 19.21 -8.49 9.27
C GLY A 42 20.13 -8.21 10.48
N THR A 43 20.52 -6.96 10.70
CA THR A 43 21.41 -6.60 11.84
C THR A 43 20.63 -6.41 13.13
N GLU A 44 19.32 -6.13 13.06
CA GLU A 44 18.46 -6.04 14.24
C GLU A 44 17.82 -7.40 14.58
N PRO A 45 17.85 -7.83 15.85
CA PRO A 45 17.18 -9.07 16.25
C PRO A 45 15.67 -9.02 15.95
N HIS A 46 15.14 -10.08 15.30
CA HIS A 46 13.72 -10.20 14.94
C HIS A 46 13.22 -9.18 13.92
N LYS A 47 14.06 -8.78 12.98
CA LYS A 47 13.69 -7.91 11.88
C LYS A 47 14.42 -8.37 10.61
N ASP A 48 13.85 -9.35 9.94
CA ASP A 48 14.39 -9.96 8.72
C ASP A 48 13.50 -9.65 7.52
N GLN A 49 14.03 -9.79 6.31
CA GLN A 49 13.25 -9.75 5.08
C GLN A 49 12.51 -11.07 4.87
N SER A 50 11.35 -11.00 4.24
CA SER A 50 10.61 -12.19 3.80
C SER A 50 9.95 -11.96 2.44
N ASN A 51 9.72 -13.05 1.68
CA ASN A 51 8.91 -12.96 0.47
C ASN A 51 7.45 -12.88 0.86
N MET A 52 6.67 -12.13 0.07
CA MET A 52 5.27 -11.94 0.34
C MET A 52 4.38 -12.08 -0.88
N VAL A 53 3.14 -12.49 -0.64
CA VAL A 53 2.04 -12.41 -1.60
C VAL A 53 0.99 -11.43 -1.06
N ASN A 54 0.46 -10.60 -1.96
CA ASN A 54 -0.56 -9.61 -1.64
C ASN A 54 -1.77 -9.78 -2.55
N LEU A 55 -2.95 -9.78 -1.98
CA LEU A 55 -4.23 -9.84 -2.68
C LEU A 55 -5.10 -8.67 -2.25
N GLU A 56 -5.66 -7.92 -3.21
CA GLU A 56 -6.51 -6.77 -2.91
C GLU A 56 -7.73 -6.73 -3.82
N ILE A 57 -8.83 -6.20 -3.29
CA ILE A 57 -10.03 -5.85 -4.05
C ILE A 57 -10.27 -4.36 -3.90
N HIS A 58 -10.22 -3.64 -5.02
CA HIS A 58 -10.44 -2.21 -5.10
C HIS A 58 -11.82 -1.91 -5.68
N SER A 59 -12.59 -1.08 -5.03
CA SER A 59 -13.89 -0.64 -5.52
C SER A 59 -13.75 0.29 -6.74
N GLY A 60 -14.58 0.10 -7.74
CA GLY A 60 -14.78 1.07 -8.82
C GLY A 60 -15.66 2.26 -8.42
N LYS A 61 -16.42 2.13 -7.32
CA LYS A 61 -17.24 3.22 -6.79
C LYS A 61 -16.38 4.18 -5.98
N LYS A 62 -16.58 5.47 -6.21
CA LYS A 62 -15.88 6.54 -5.49
C LYS A 62 -16.77 7.10 -4.39
N MET A 63 -16.22 7.24 -3.20
CA MET A 63 -16.77 8.09 -2.14
C MET A 63 -16.33 9.52 -2.40
N PHE A 64 -17.25 10.48 -2.25
CA PHE A 64 -16.99 11.92 -2.50
C PHE A 64 -16.37 12.20 -3.87
N ASN A 65 -16.71 11.39 -4.90
CA ASN A 65 -16.18 11.47 -6.26
C ASN A 65 -14.64 11.29 -6.38
N LEU A 66 -13.96 10.87 -5.34
CA LEU A 66 -12.51 10.86 -5.26
C LEU A 66 -11.95 9.56 -4.69
N ILE A 67 -12.38 9.21 -3.50
CA ILE A 67 -11.80 8.18 -2.64
C ILE A 67 -12.36 6.81 -3.01
N LYS A 68 -11.49 5.82 -3.21
CA LYS A 68 -11.85 4.43 -3.53
C LYS A 68 -11.56 3.53 -2.34
N PRO A 69 -12.58 2.87 -1.77
CA PRO A 69 -12.33 1.85 -0.76
C PRO A 69 -11.65 0.63 -1.37
N PHE A 70 -10.81 0.00 -0.57
CA PHE A 70 -10.23 -1.31 -0.89
C PHE A 70 -10.07 -2.15 0.38
N VAL A 71 -9.97 -3.46 0.18
CA VAL A 71 -9.60 -4.44 1.21
C VAL A 71 -8.46 -5.28 0.67
N GLY A 72 -7.60 -5.74 1.57
CA GLY A 72 -6.43 -6.52 1.19
C GLY A 72 -6.05 -7.56 2.22
N PHE A 73 -5.27 -8.52 1.75
CA PHE A 73 -4.63 -9.55 2.55
C PHE A 73 -3.20 -9.73 2.05
N LEU A 74 -2.27 -9.79 2.99
CA LEU A 74 -0.86 -10.06 2.77
C LEU A 74 -0.46 -11.28 3.59
N GLY A 75 0.32 -12.17 3.01
CA GLY A 75 0.96 -13.28 3.69
C GLY A 75 2.42 -13.39 3.32
N THR A 76 3.26 -13.78 4.28
CA THR A 76 4.70 -13.94 4.08
C THR A 76 5.11 -15.41 4.19
N ASP A 77 6.26 -15.78 3.63
CA ASP A 77 6.88 -17.10 3.80
C ASP A 77 7.44 -17.31 5.22
N ALA A 78 7.53 -16.24 6.02
CA ALA A 78 7.89 -16.26 7.43
C ALA A 78 6.66 -16.36 8.37
N ASN A 79 5.47 -16.68 7.84
CA ASN A 79 4.20 -16.87 8.55
C ASN A 79 3.58 -15.60 9.18
N ALA A 80 3.93 -14.41 8.71
CA ALA A 80 3.14 -13.22 9.02
C ALA A 80 1.91 -13.13 8.13
N TYR A 81 0.86 -12.52 8.66
CA TYR A 81 -0.38 -12.24 7.94
C TYR A 81 -0.90 -10.85 8.30
N TYR A 82 -1.37 -10.12 7.30
CA TYR A 82 -1.99 -8.82 7.48
C TYR A 82 -3.28 -8.72 6.68
N ALA A 83 -4.42 -8.57 7.37
CA ALA A 83 -5.72 -8.32 6.76
C ALA A 83 -6.12 -6.87 7.02
N TYR A 84 -6.41 -6.10 5.98
CA TYR A 84 -6.57 -4.65 6.07
C TYR A 84 -7.66 -4.11 5.17
N GLY A 85 -8.14 -2.92 5.51
CA GLY A 85 -9.09 -2.17 4.70
C GLY A 85 -8.76 -0.68 4.73
N GLY A 86 -8.99 -0.01 3.63
CA GLY A 86 -8.58 1.37 3.51
C GLY A 86 -9.11 2.08 2.29
N PHE A 87 -8.44 3.17 1.95
CA PHE A 87 -8.83 4.09 0.90
C PHE A 87 -7.63 4.50 0.07
N GLY A 88 -7.84 4.61 -1.23
CA GLY A 88 -6.85 5.12 -2.19
C GLY A 88 -7.45 6.17 -3.11
N ILE A 89 -6.58 6.92 -3.77
CA ILE A 89 -6.94 7.95 -4.74
C ILE A 89 -6.14 7.71 -6.02
N ASP A 90 -6.82 7.49 -7.16
CA ASP A 90 -6.15 7.32 -8.43
C ASP A 90 -5.88 8.68 -9.11
N GLY A 91 -4.64 9.05 -9.30
CA GLY A 91 -4.18 10.13 -10.17
C GLY A 91 -3.74 9.59 -11.53
N TYR A 92 -4.25 10.19 -12.63
CA TYR A 92 -3.97 9.75 -13.99
C TYR A 92 -3.06 10.74 -14.70
N TYR A 93 -1.93 10.26 -15.23
CA TYR A 93 -0.87 11.09 -15.81
C TYR A 93 -0.54 10.66 -17.25
N GLY A 94 0.15 11.58 -17.97
CA GLY A 94 0.55 11.43 -19.35
C GLY A 94 -0.57 11.75 -20.35
N LYS A 95 -0.19 12.01 -21.61
CA LYS A 95 -1.15 12.39 -22.68
C LYS A 95 -2.25 11.34 -22.89
N LYS A 96 -1.95 10.06 -22.68
CA LYS A 96 -2.90 8.93 -22.81
C LYS A 96 -3.52 8.53 -21.46
N LYS A 97 -3.24 9.24 -20.37
CA LYS A 97 -3.68 8.92 -19.01
C LYS A 97 -3.41 7.43 -18.63
N ASN A 98 -2.27 6.91 -19.10
CA ASN A 98 -1.88 5.51 -18.93
C ASN A 98 -0.90 5.28 -17.77
N ILE A 99 -0.40 6.32 -17.15
CA ILE A 99 0.30 6.22 -15.87
C ILE A 99 -0.69 6.54 -14.76
N VAL A 100 -0.77 5.68 -13.76
CA VAL A 100 -1.67 5.85 -12.62
C VAL A 100 -0.82 5.82 -11.35
N MET A 101 -0.94 6.86 -10.54
CA MET A 101 -0.36 6.91 -9.19
C MET A 101 -1.49 6.81 -8.17
N THR A 102 -1.34 5.92 -7.21
CA THR A 102 -2.38 5.63 -6.22
C THR A 102 -1.80 5.71 -4.81
N PRO A 103 -1.74 6.91 -4.19
CA PRO A 103 -1.54 7.00 -2.76
C PRO A 103 -2.70 6.34 -2.02
N SER A 104 -2.40 5.67 -0.92
CA SER A 104 -3.37 4.90 -0.14
C SER A 104 -3.03 4.88 1.34
N VAL A 105 -4.07 4.78 2.17
CA VAL A 105 -3.98 4.56 3.60
C VAL A 105 -4.95 3.45 4.00
N ALA A 106 -4.56 2.64 4.99
CA ALA A 106 -5.42 1.57 5.51
C ALA A 106 -5.10 1.32 6.99
N CYS A 107 -5.93 0.51 7.62
CA CYS A 107 -5.64 -0.10 8.90
C CYS A 107 -6.12 -1.55 8.88
N GLY A 108 -5.55 -2.38 9.74
CA GLY A 108 -5.90 -3.79 9.76
C GLY A 108 -5.24 -4.55 10.88
N PHE A 109 -5.49 -5.86 10.87
CA PHE A 109 -4.97 -6.77 11.87
C PHE A 109 -3.75 -7.52 11.31
N TYR A 110 -2.64 -7.34 11.99
CA TYR A 110 -1.37 -8.01 11.71
C TYR A 110 -1.13 -9.13 12.71
N LYS A 111 -0.71 -10.27 12.20
CA LYS A 111 -0.20 -11.38 13.00
C LYS A 111 1.29 -11.52 12.73
N ASP A 112 2.08 -11.46 13.78
CA ASP A 112 3.54 -11.64 13.72
C ASP A 112 3.93 -12.97 13.07
N GLY A 113 4.93 -12.87 12.20
CA GLY A 113 5.72 -14.00 11.71
C GLY A 113 7.02 -14.16 12.51
N SER A 114 8.00 -14.84 11.88
CA SER A 114 9.36 -14.92 12.43
C SER A 114 10.20 -13.69 12.09
N GLU A 115 9.86 -12.96 11.00
CA GLU A 115 10.62 -11.84 10.47
C GLU A 115 10.48 -10.55 11.28
N ILE A 116 9.32 -10.31 11.89
CA ILE A 116 9.09 -9.09 12.67
C ILE A 116 8.06 -9.33 13.78
N LYS A 117 8.31 -8.69 14.92
CA LYS A 117 7.38 -8.58 16.05
C LYS A 117 6.86 -7.14 16.09
N ALA A 118 5.67 -6.92 15.56
CA ALA A 118 5.10 -5.58 15.40
C ALA A 118 4.75 -4.89 16.73
N GLY A 119 4.38 -5.66 17.75
CA GLY A 119 4.12 -5.14 19.10
C GLY A 119 2.68 -4.74 19.36
N ASN A 120 1.84 -4.71 18.35
CA ASN A 120 0.39 -4.53 18.42
C ASN A 120 -0.25 -5.27 17.24
N PRO A 121 -1.37 -5.98 17.42
CA PRO A 121 -2.08 -6.57 16.29
C PRO A 121 -2.76 -5.53 15.38
N LEU A 122 -3.04 -4.32 15.84
CA LEU A 122 -3.57 -3.25 15.00
C LEU A 122 -2.42 -2.47 14.37
N GLU A 123 -2.32 -2.53 13.04
CA GLU A 123 -1.32 -1.82 12.27
C GLU A 123 -1.97 -0.87 11.26
N PHE A 124 -1.35 0.29 11.06
CA PHE A 124 -1.72 1.28 10.05
C PHE A 124 -0.81 1.13 8.83
N TYR A 125 -1.39 1.34 7.67
CA TYR A 125 -0.73 1.25 6.38
C TYR A 125 -0.74 2.62 5.70
N ILE A 126 0.39 3.01 5.13
CA ILE A 126 0.50 4.14 4.20
C ILE A 126 1.36 3.72 3.02
N GLY A 127 0.89 3.94 1.81
CA GLY A 127 1.60 3.50 0.61
C GLY A 127 1.31 4.32 -0.63
N ILE A 128 2.08 4.02 -1.67
CA ILE A 128 1.87 4.56 -3.01
C ILE A 128 2.19 3.47 -4.04
N ASP A 129 1.29 3.30 -4.99
CA ASP A 129 1.49 2.45 -6.16
C ASP A 129 1.65 3.32 -7.41
N ILE A 130 2.51 2.87 -8.35
CA ILE A 130 2.67 3.46 -9.67
C ILE A 130 2.42 2.37 -10.70
N PHE A 131 1.40 2.57 -11.55
CA PHE A 131 0.97 1.59 -12.54
C PHE A 131 1.07 2.12 -13.97
N TYR A 132 1.36 1.23 -14.88
CA TYR A 132 1.00 1.37 -16.28
C TYR A 132 -0.36 0.74 -16.54
N ARG A 133 -1.31 1.53 -17.09
CA ARG A 133 -2.65 1.08 -17.44
C ARG A 133 -2.73 0.73 -18.93
N PHE A 134 -3.11 -0.49 -19.23
CA PHE A 134 -3.36 -0.99 -20.58
C PHE A 134 -4.72 -0.54 -21.14
N ARG A 135 -4.94 -0.76 -22.45
CA ARG A 135 -6.20 -0.40 -23.12
C ARG A 135 -7.43 -1.15 -22.57
N ASN A 136 -7.25 -2.35 -22.08
CA ASN A 136 -8.29 -3.16 -21.41
C ASN A 136 -8.52 -2.80 -19.95
N ASN A 137 -7.92 -1.69 -19.47
CA ASN A 137 -7.94 -1.21 -18.09
C ASN A 137 -7.21 -2.10 -17.07
N ALA A 138 -6.57 -3.20 -17.47
CA ALA A 138 -5.62 -3.89 -16.60
C ALA A 138 -4.44 -2.98 -16.28
N ARG A 139 -3.78 -3.21 -15.14
CA ARG A 139 -2.62 -2.40 -14.72
C ARG A 139 -1.50 -3.33 -14.26
N VAL A 140 -0.27 -2.96 -14.58
CA VAL A 140 0.94 -3.55 -14.00
C VAL A 140 1.76 -2.42 -13.37
N GLY A 141 2.36 -2.66 -12.23
CA GLY A 141 3.11 -1.60 -11.57
C GLY A 141 3.82 -2.06 -10.31
N VAL A 142 4.47 -1.11 -9.68
CA VAL A 142 5.19 -1.30 -8.42
C VAL A 142 4.55 -0.44 -7.34
N GLY A 143 4.59 -0.93 -6.12
CA GLY A 143 4.15 -0.23 -4.94
C GLY A 143 5.18 -0.32 -3.84
N ILE A 144 5.20 0.70 -3.02
CA ILE A 144 5.88 0.71 -1.73
C ILE A 144 4.88 1.10 -0.65
N PHE A 145 4.95 0.44 0.49
CA PHE A 145 4.13 0.83 1.62
C PHE A 145 4.85 0.58 2.94
N HIS A 146 4.46 1.34 3.92
CA HIS A 146 4.89 1.24 5.31
C HIS A 146 3.72 0.79 6.18
N ILE A 147 3.98 -0.12 7.10
CA ILE A 147 3.05 -0.47 8.18
C ILE A 147 3.68 -0.16 9.53
N SER A 148 2.87 0.32 10.48
CA SER A 148 3.27 0.62 11.84
C SER A 148 2.06 0.77 12.75
N ASN A 149 2.25 0.59 14.05
CA ASN A 149 1.17 0.78 15.03
C ASN A 149 1.07 2.19 15.62
N ALA A 150 1.80 3.16 15.06
CA ALA A 150 1.82 4.54 15.54
C ALA A 150 2.13 4.68 17.05
N ASP A 151 3.04 3.85 17.55
CA ASP A 151 3.45 3.77 18.96
C ASP A 151 2.31 3.38 19.95
N SER A 152 1.25 2.76 19.45
CA SER A 152 0.13 2.27 20.29
C SER A 152 0.40 0.90 20.95
N GLY A 153 1.50 0.24 20.59
CA GLY A 153 1.93 -1.05 21.15
C GLY A 153 3.11 -0.94 22.10
N TYR A 154 3.60 -2.08 22.58
CA TYR A 154 4.79 -2.15 23.45
C TYR A 154 6.10 -1.92 22.67
N ARG A 155 6.05 -1.98 21.34
CA ARG A 155 7.11 -1.64 20.39
C ARG A 155 6.49 -1.23 19.06
N ASN A 156 7.24 -0.49 18.25
CA ASN A 156 6.82 -0.07 16.92
C ASN A 156 8.03 -0.05 15.96
N PRO A 157 8.49 -1.23 15.50
CA PRO A 157 9.64 -1.30 14.60
C PRO A 157 9.34 -0.69 13.23
N GLY A 158 8.07 -0.74 12.80
CA GLY A 158 7.66 -0.44 11.43
C GLY A 158 8.14 -1.48 10.42
N SER A 159 7.61 -1.47 9.22
CA SER A 159 8.08 -2.30 8.12
C SER A 159 7.80 -1.63 6.78
N GLU A 160 8.80 -1.58 5.92
CA GLU A 160 8.70 -1.11 4.54
C GLU A 160 8.60 -2.31 3.61
N THR A 161 7.66 -2.25 2.68
CA THR A 161 7.40 -3.32 1.71
C THR A 161 7.50 -2.81 0.30
N LEU A 162 8.19 -3.57 -0.54
CA LEU A 162 8.25 -3.37 -1.99
C LEU A 162 7.47 -4.47 -2.69
N VAL A 163 6.54 -4.12 -3.58
CA VAL A 163 5.64 -5.06 -4.22
C VAL A 163 5.49 -4.79 -5.72
N LEU A 164 5.54 -5.84 -6.54
CA LEU A 164 5.12 -5.83 -7.94
C LEU A 164 3.67 -6.28 -7.99
N LYS A 165 2.78 -5.47 -8.58
CA LYS A 165 1.34 -5.72 -8.62
C LYS A 165 0.81 -5.83 -10.05
N TYR A 166 -0.16 -6.72 -10.25
CA TYR A 166 -0.99 -6.78 -11.44
C TYR A 166 -2.46 -6.65 -11.05
N GLN A 167 -3.16 -5.68 -11.67
CA GLN A 167 -4.58 -5.43 -11.40
C GLN A 167 -5.45 -5.80 -12.59
N ILE A 168 -6.45 -6.62 -12.34
CA ILE A 168 -7.42 -7.11 -13.33
C ILE A 168 -8.75 -6.37 -13.08
N PRO A 169 -9.28 -5.61 -14.07
CA PRO A 169 -10.57 -4.97 -13.93
C PRO A 169 -11.70 -6.00 -13.98
N PHE A 170 -12.71 -5.81 -13.16
CA PHE A 170 -13.94 -6.62 -13.16
C PHE A 170 -15.18 -5.76 -12.85
N GLY A 171 -16.34 -6.25 -13.20
CA GLY A 171 -17.60 -5.52 -13.07
C GLY A 171 -17.78 -4.47 -14.18
N LYS A 172 -19.02 -4.16 -14.50
CA LYS A 172 -19.43 -3.11 -15.45
C LYS A 172 -19.93 -1.88 -14.72
#